data_6ddd7c6ee069e4b438ed6ed2f01a4271
#
_entry.id   6ddd7c6ee069e4b438ed6ed2f01a4271
#
_cell.length_a   1.000
_cell.length_b   1.000
_cell.length_c   1.000
_cell.angle_alpha   90.00
_cell.angle_beta   90.00
_cell.angle_gamma   90.00
#
_symmetry.space_group_name_H-M   'P 1'
#
loop_
_entity.id
_entity.type
_entity.pdbx_description
1 polymer ?
#
loop_
_entity_poly.entity_id
_entity_poly.type
_entity_poly.pdbx_seq_one_letter_code
_entity_poly.pdbx_strand_id
1 'polypeptide(L)'
;MQALLVGGMLGPVGLRAASAPSGHTLVLGTQPLGMPCSAISALIQRDQVLQQTLARTQWRLSHRPFGKGSDMLPLLSLRQLSAAFLGDMPTLVAAALGEAAIVGLVKQTSTAIVGRGLERIEDLRDKRVGYVEASSAHYTLLQALNLAGLQESQITLVPLAVDQMVEALERNDIDAFAAWEPASSLALMRHRAHRVIFRGSTTDYLVINHFFTQEHPEISLALIASFVRAIQWMRLSRLNLDKAVRWANDEATSFSGRALALPLRQLTAIVERDLLDVPAAPWVSPPDAQSPLRQEFEFLARLGKLPSQARWGQVERAFGYDGLSKVLTQSRQYQTHVFNYRE
;
A
#
# COMPACT_ATOMS: atom_id res chain seq x y z
N MET A 1 50.52 -68.79 1.59
CA MET A 1 49.74 -67.95 0.71
C MET A 1 49.26 -66.79 1.56
N GLN A 2 49.94 -65.66 1.45
CA GLN A 2 49.62 -64.43 2.20
C GLN A 2 48.65 -63.59 1.38
N ALA A 3 47.51 -63.15 1.99
CA ALA A 3 46.61 -62.21 1.40
C ALA A 3 46.87 -60.81 2.01
N LEU A 4 47.24 -59.85 1.17
CA LEU A 4 47.41 -58.44 1.50
C LEU A 4 46.00 -57.75 1.59
N LEU A 5 45.72 -57.19 2.74
CA LEU A 5 44.63 -56.23 2.94
C LEU A 5 45.16 -54.83 2.70
N VAL A 6 44.63 -54.14 1.66
CA VAL A 6 44.83 -52.70 1.41
C VAL A 6 43.74 -51.95 2.06
N GLY A 7 44.01 -51.29 3.17
CA GLY A 7 43.08 -50.38 3.84
C GLY A 7 43.14 -48.99 3.20
N GLY A 8 42.05 -48.61 2.51
CA GLY A 8 41.85 -47.25 2.03
C GLY A 8 41.24 -46.37 3.13
N MET A 9 41.98 -45.37 3.63
CA MET A 9 41.47 -44.33 4.50
C MET A 9 40.70 -43.30 3.66
N LEU A 10 39.35 -43.29 3.82
CA LEU A 10 38.51 -42.20 3.38
C LEU A 10 38.50 -41.15 4.50
N GLY A 11 39.18 -40.00 4.27
CA GLY A 11 39.12 -38.86 5.15
C GLY A 11 37.72 -38.21 5.11
N PRO A 12 37.25 -37.59 6.22
CA PRO A 12 35.96 -36.94 6.25
C PRO A 12 35.98 -35.69 5.35
N VAL A 13 35.14 -35.70 4.29
CA VAL A 13 34.80 -34.51 3.50
C VAL A 13 33.96 -33.64 4.39
N GLY A 14 34.59 -32.62 4.97
CA GLY A 14 33.88 -31.59 5.73
C GLY A 14 32.90 -30.82 4.81
N LEU A 15 31.63 -31.12 4.90
CA LEU A 15 30.57 -30.22 4.40
C LEU A 15 30.71 -28.89 5.15
N ARG A 16 31.33 -27.90 4.52
CA ARG A 16 31.17 -26.51 4.94
C ARG A 16 29.70 -26.14 4.73
N ALA A 17 28.95 -26.17 5.81
CA ALA A 17 27.64 -25.49 5.85
C ALA A 17 27.90 -24.05 5.45
N ALA A 18 27.38 -23.62 4.30
CA ALA A 18 27.36 -22.24 3.92
C ALA A 18 26.51 -21.53 4.99
N SER A 19 27.16 -20.76 5.87
CA SER A 19 26.50 -19.90 6.82
C SER A 19 25.59 -18.99 6.01
N ALA A 20 24.27 -19.08 6.28
CA ALA A 20 23.31 -18.12 5.74
C ALA A 20 23.82 -16.70 6.05
N PRO A 21 23.78 -15.76 5.12
CA PRO A 21 24.27 -14.42 5.36
C PRO A 21 23.53 -13.82 6.55
N SER A 22 24.24 -13.57 7.65
CA SER A 22 23.75 -12.92 8.86
C SER A 22 23.54 -11.42 8.58
N GLY A 23 22.54 -11.09 7.76
CA GLY A 23 22.21 -9.72 7.39
C GLY A 23 20.84 -9.33 7.91
N HIS A 24 20.70 -8.07 8.31
CA HIS A 24 19.42 -7.48 8.69
C HIS A 24 18.49 -7.36 7.48
N THR A 25 17.18 -7.40 7.69
CA THR A 25 16.18 -7.30 6.61
C THR A 25 15.24 -6.13 6.84
N LEU A 26 15.19 -5.21 5.87
CA LEU A 26 14.14 -4.20 5.75
C LEU A 26 12.94 -4.88 5.08
N VAL A 27 11.87 -5.12 5.82
CA VAL A 27 10.66 -5.77 5.30
C VAL A 27 9.60 -4.72 4.98
N LEU A 28 9.26 -4.59 3.69
CA LEU A 28 8.27 -3.64 3.19
C LEU A 28 6.96 -4.37 2.87
N GLY A 29 5.87 -4.02 3.57
CA GLY A 29 4.52 -4.46 3.25
C GLY A 29 3.98 -3.72 2.02
N THR A 30 3.47 -4.45 1.04
CA THR A 30 2.99 -3.90 -0.23
C THR A 30 1.56 -4.34 -0.55
N GLN A 31 0.86 -3.57 -1.39
CA GLN A 31 -0.48 -3.87 -1.87
C GLN A 31 -0.48 -3.94 -3.40
N PRO A 32 -0.20 -5.11 -4.00
CA PRO A 32 -0.10 -5.24 -5.46
C PRO A 32 -1.39 -4.90 -6.21
N LEU A 33 -2.56 -5.01 -5.57
CA LEU A 33 -3.87 -4.73 -6.17
C LEU A 33 -4.35 -3.28 -5.98
N GLY A 34 -3.49 -2.39 -5.44
CA GLY A 34 -3.83 -0.98 -5.20
C GLY A 34 -2.92 -0.03 -5.98
N MET A 35 -3.49 0.86 -6.78
CA MET A 35 -2.75 1.89 -7.50
C MET A 35 -2.92 3.26 -6.84
N PRO A 36 -1.86 4.08 -6.83
CA PRO A 36 -0.51 3.94 -7.42
C PRO A 36 0.51 3.22 -6.51
N CYS A 37 0.14 2.78 -5.30
CA CYS A 37 1.05 2.12 -4.34
C CYS A 37 1.85 0.99 -4.98
N SER A 38 1.20 0.15 -5.80
CA SER A 38 1.84 -0.97 -6.48
C SER A 38 2.94 -0.51 -7.45
N ALA A 39 2.74 0.58 -8.19
CA ALA A 39 3.75 1.12 -9.11
C ALA A 39 4.98 1.66 -8.35
N ILE A 40 4.76 2.33 -7.22
CA ILE A 40 5.83 2.84 -6.36
C ILE A 40 6.59 1.68 -5.72
N SER A 41 5.89 0.68 -5.17
CA SER A 41 6.54 -0.47 -4.54
C SER A 41 7.33 -1.32 -5.53
N ALA A 42 6.83 -1.49 -6.76
CA ALA A 42 7.53 -2.18 -7.84
C ALA A 42 8.86 -1.49 -8.22
N LEU A 43 8.89 -0.15 -8.17
CA LEU A 43 10.11 0.63 -8.37
C LEU A 43 11.08 0.50 -7.20
N ILE A 44 10.61 0.62 -5.95
CA ILE A 44 11.46 0.46 -4.76
C ILE A 44 12.14 -0.92 -4.76
N GLN A 45 11.42 -1.96 -5.16
CA GLN A 45 11.96 -3.31 -5.28
C GLN A 45 13.12 -3.40 -6.28
N ARG A 46 13.08 -2.61 -7.35
CA ARG A 46 14.05 -2.59 -8.45
C ARG A 46 15.14 -1.52 -8.31
N ASP A 47 15.05 -0.67 -7.28
CA ASP A 47 15.99 0.43 -7.05
C ASP A 47 17.37 -0.06 -6.64
N GLN A 48 18.32 -0.04 -7.60
CA GLN A 48 19.70 -0.47 -7.38
C GLN A 48 20.47 0.46 -6.42
N VAL A 49 20.09 1.75 -6.36
CA VAL A 49 20.68 2.71 -5.41
C VAL A 49 20.33 2.31 -3.98
N LEU A 50 19.05 1.97 -3.73
CA LEU A 50 18.63 1.46 -2.42
C LEU A 50 19.32 0.15 -2.08
N GLN A 51 19.35 -0.82 -3.01
CA GLN A 51 19.96 -2.14 -2.77
C GLN A 51 21.45 -2.03 -2.44
N GLN A 52 22.20 -1.18 -3.16
CA GLN A 52 23.61 -0.92 -2.88
C GLN A 52 23.82 -0.23 -1.52
N THR A 53 22.95 0.71 -1.16
CA THR A 53 23.00 1.39 0.14
C THR A 53 22.77 0.41 1.27
N LEU A 54 21.76 -0.44 1.15
CA LEU A 54 21.47 -1.50 2.12
C LEU A 54 22.62 -2.52 2.24
N ALA A 55 23.16 -2.96 1.11
CA ALA A 55 24.25 -3.94 1.10
C ALA A 55 25.52 -3.45 1.83
N ARG A 56 25.85 -2.15 1.73
CA ARG A 56 27.00 -1.55 2.44
C ARG A 56 26.87 -1.63 3.96
N THR A 57 25.66 -1.72 4.48
CA THR A 57 25.36 -1.81 5.91
C THR A 57 24.87 -3.20 6.33
N GLN A 58 25.08 -4.22 5.46
CA GLN A 58 24.64 -5.60 5.67
C GLN A 58 23.13 -5.77 5.82
N TRP A 59 22.36 -4.86 5.22
CA TRP A 59 20.91 -4.96 5.09
C TRP A 59 20.51 -5.47 3.72
N ARG A 60 19.31 -6.05 3.64
CA ARG A 60 18.65 -6.42 2.39
C ARG A 60 17.19 -5.99 2.42
N LEU A 61 16.62 -5.71 1.26
CA LEU A 61 15.21 -5.44 1.09
C LEU A 61 14.44 -6.74 0.88
N SER A 62 13.30 -6.88 1.55
CA SER A 62 12.33 -7.94 1.32
C SER A 62 10.94 -7.33 1.19
N HIS A 63 10.16 -7.81 0.24
CA HIS A 63 8.77 -7.40 0.03
C HIS A 63 7.82 -8.48 0.51
N ARG A 64 6.74 -8.05 1.17
CA ARG A 64 5.66 -8.95 1.59
C ARG A 64 4.34 -8.39 1.06
N PRO A 65 3.69 -9.08 0.10
CA PRO A 65 2.44 -8.62 -0.49
C PRO A 65 1.24 -8.96 0.39
N PHE A 66 0.23 -8.08 0.38
CA PHE A 66 -1.03 -8.21 1.10
C PHE A 66 -2.20 -7.79 0.22
N GLY A 67 -3.38 -8.36 0.45
CA GLY A 67 -4.62 -7.99 -0.24
C GLY A 67 -5.22 -6.69 0.27
N LYS A 68 -4.96 -6.34 1.54
CA LYS A 68 -5.46 -5.09 2.18
C LYS A 68 -4.50 -4.60 3.26
N GLY A 69 -4.55 -3.29 3.52
CA GLY A 69 -3.65 -2.63 4.49
C GLY A 69 -3.84 -3.09 5.94
N SER A 70 -5.08 -3.39 6.34
CA SER A 70 -5.37 -3.84 7.71
C SER A 70 -4.71 -5.17 8.09
N ASP A 71 -4.40 -6.04 7.12
CA ASP A 71 -3.68 -7.29 7.38
C ASP A 71 -2.20 -7.07 7.77
N MET A 72 -1.67 -5.88 7.53
CA MET A 72 -0.31 -5.50 7.89
C MET A 72 -0.20 -5.02 9.34
N LEU A 73 -1.31 -4.56 9.95
CA LEU A 73 -1.30 -3.94 11.29
C LEU A 73 -0.72 -4.85 12.38
N PRO A 74 -1.13 -6.13 12.51
CA PRO A 74 -0.54 -7.02 13.50
C PRO A 74 0.96 -7.22 13.33
N LEU A 75 1.44 -7.19 12.07
CA LEU A 75 2.85 -7.39 11.76
C LEU A 75 3.70 -6.14 12.01
N LEU A 76 3.12 -4.94 11.84
CA LEU A 76 3.73 -3.69 12.29
C LEU A 76 3.84 -3.68 13.82
N SER A 77 2.77 -4.03 14.53
CA SER A 77 2.76 -4.12 16.00
C SER A 77 3.80 -5.11 16.53
N LEU A 78 3.94 -6.27 15.89
CA LEU A 78 4.93 -7.29 16.22
C LEU A 78 6.34 -7.00 15.68
N ARG A 79 6.57 -5.83 15.06
CA ARG A 79 7.83 -5.42 14.41
C ARG A 79 8.33 -6.39 13.32
N GLN A 80 7.41 -7.16 12.72
CA GLN A 80 7.71 -8.08 11.61
C GLN A 80 7.67 -7.37 10.24
N LEU A 81 7.11 -6.16 10.17
CA LEU A 81 7.23 -5.24 9.06
C LEU A 81 8.00 -4.00 9.52
N SER A 82 9.00 -3.61 8.73
CA SER A 82 9.76 -2.36 8.95
C SER A 82 9.01 -1.15 8.41
N ALA A 83 8.29 -1.32 7.31
CA ALA A 83 7.51 -0.29 6.65
C ALA A 83 6.33 -0.89 5.87
N ALA A 84 5.36 -0.05 5.50
CA ALA A 84 4.19 -0.47 4.73
C ALA A 84 3.61 0.69 3.90
N PHE A 85 2.95 0.34 2.79
CA PHE A 85 2.02 1.23 2.12
C PHE A 85 0.62 0.99 2.66
N LEU A 86 0.02 2.00 3.26
CA LEU A 86 -1.30 1.91 3.90
C LEU A 86 -2.23 3.02 3.40
N GLY A 87 -3.50 2.68 3.23
CA GLY A 87 -4.56 3.69 3.09
C GLY A 87 -4.81 4.41 4.41
N ASP A 88 -5.65 5.43 4.37
CA ASP A 88 -5.96 6.30 5.52
C ASP A 88 -6.44 5.54 6.76
N MET A 89 -7.51 4.73 6.65
CA MET A 89 -8.06 4.01 7.80
C MET A 89 -7.03 3.11 8.53
N PRO A 90 -6.29 2.20 7.86
CA PRO A 90 -5.26 1.43 8.54
C PRO A 90 -4.08 2.29 9.02
N THR A 91 -3.75 3.39 8.33
CA THR A 91 -2.73 4.34 8.79
C THR A 91 -3.13 4.98 10.11
N LEU A 92 -4.39 5.45 10.22
CA LEU A 92 -4.94 6.02 11.44
C LEU A 92 -4.88 5.04 12.61
N VAL A 93 -5.22 3.78 12.38
CA VAL A 93 -5.16 2.75 13.43
C VAL A 93 -3.72 2.55 13.91
N ALA A 94 -2.76 2.34 13.01
CA ALA A 94 -1.35 2.15 13.38
C ALA A 94 -0.76 3.39 14.08
N ALA A 95 -1.05 4.59 13.57
CA ALA A 95 -0.57 5.85 14.14
C ALA A 95 -1.20 6.12 15.51
N ALA A 96 -2.52 5.89 15.66
CA ALA A 96 -3.24 6.12 16.91
C ALA A 96 -2.81 5.17 18.04
N LEU A 97 -2.19 4.05 17.71
CA LEU A 97 -1.56 3.11 18.65
C LEU A 97 -0.07 3.42 18.90
N GLY A 98 0.51 4.40 18.21
CA GLY A 98 1.92 4.78 18.32
C GLY A 98 2.88 3.79 17.65
N GLU A 99 2.39 2.99 16.70
CA GLU A 99 3.15 1.92 16.05
C GLU A 99 3.81 2.35 14.75
N ALA A 100 3.38 3.46 14.14
CA ALA A 100 3.83 3.92 12.84
C ALA A 100 4.21 5.40 12.83
N ALA A 101 5.25 5.74 12.07
CA ALA A 101 5.58 7.09 11.61
C ALA A 101 5.07 7.26 10.18
N ILE A 102 4.32 8.32 9.91
CA ILE A 102 3.79 8.66 8.58
C ILE A 102 4.84 9.52 7.89
N VAL A 103 5.54 8.99 6.89
CA VAL A 103 6.74 9.61 6.33
C VAL A 103 6.57 10.14 4.90
N GLY A 104 5.51 9.79 4.21
CA GLY A 104 5.28 10.27 2.84
C GLY A 104 3.86 10.07 2.35
N LEU A 105 3.36 11.03 1.57
CA LEU A 105 2.07 10.95 0.88
C LEU A 105 2.23 10.19 -0.44
N VAL A 106 1.49 9.12 -0.60
CA VAL A 106 1.50 8.27 -1.81
C VAL A 106 0.42 8.69 -2.78
N LYS A 107 -0.78 8.97 -2.26
CA LYS A 107 -1.97 9.26 -3.04
C LYS A 107 -2.91 10.16 -2.24
N GLN A 108 -3.54 11.09 -2.96
CA GLN A 108 -4.68 11.87 -2.46
C GLN A 108 -5.71 11.93 -3.58
N THR A 109 -6.64 10.98 -3.61
CA THR A 109 -7.62 10.82 -4.68
C THR A 109 -8.93 10.30 -4.10
N SER A 110 -9.68 9.50 -4.86
CA SER A 110 -10.98 9.00 -4.41
C SER A 110 -11.08 7.48 -4.46
N THR A 111 -11.80 6.94 -3.49
CA THR A 111 -12.39 5.62 -3.54
C THR A 111 -13.83 5.74 -4.05
N ALA A 112 -14.33 4.79 -4.81
CA ALA A 112 -15.65 4.86 -5.42
C ALA A 112 -16.58 3.77 -4.91
N ILE A 113 -17.88 4.11 -4.81
CA ILE A 113 -18.96 3.12 -4.75
C ILE A 113 -19.52 2.98 -6.15
N VAL A 114 -19.46 1.75 -6.67
CA VAL A 114 -20.00 1.38 -7.99
C VAL A 114 -21.23 0.53 -7.79
N GLY A 115 -22.35 0.96 -8.35
CA GLY A 115 -23.61 0.24 -8.33
C GLY A 115 -24.01 -0.26 -9.71
N ARG A 116 -24.81 -1.34 -9.77
CA ARG A 116 -25.41 -1.85 -10.98
C ARG A 116 -26.87 -1.42 -11.06
N GLY A 117 -27.17 -0.54 -12.04
CA GLY A 117 -28.53 -0.01 -12.20
C GLY A 117 -28.98 0.89 -11.03
N LEU A 118 -28.04 1.36 -10.19
CA LEU A 118 -28.26 2.31 -9.10
C LEU A 118 -27.75 3.67 -9.55
N GLU A 119 -28.38 4.75 -9.08
CA GLU A 119 -28.04 6.11 -9.49
C GLU A 119 -27.51 6.97 -8.34
N ARG A 120 -27.90 6.66 -7.10
CA ARG A 120 -27.57 7.42 -5.90
C ARG A 120 -27.42 6.51 -4.68
N ILE A 121 -26.89 7.06 -3.59
CA ILE A 121 -26.58 6.28 -2.37
C ILE A 121 -27.83 5.74 -1.69
N GLU A 122 -28.93 6.48 -1.72
CA GLU A 122 -30.21 6.06 -1.13
C GLU A 122 -30.74 4.75 -1.73
N ASP A 123 -30.35 4.45 -2.99
CA ASP A 123 -30.70 3.21 -3.68
C ASP A 123 -30.01 1.97 -3.09
N LEU A 124 -29.03 2.16 -2.18
CA LEU A 124 -28.36 1.05 -1.46
C LEU A 124 -29.24 0.40 -0.39
N ARG A 125 -30.37 1.02 -0.01
CA ARG A 125 -31.30 0.41 0.96
C ARG A 125 -31.71 -0.99 0.51
N ASP A 126 -31.58 -1.97 1.44
CA ASP A 126 -31.87 -3.38 1.24
C ASP A 126 -31.00 -4.07 0.14
N LYS A 127 -29.87 -3.43 -0.26
CA LYS A 127 -28.94 -3.97 -1.25
C LYS A 127 -27.76 -4.69 -0.59
N ARG A 128 -27.18 -5.63 -1.36
CA ARG A 128 -25.94 -6.33 -1.00
C ARG A 128 -24.78 -5.47 -1.50
N VAL A 129 -23.93 -5.03 -0.56
CA VAL A 129 -22.82 -4.13 -0.87
C VAL A 129 -21.50 -4.81 -0.54
N GLY A 130 -20.71 -5.09 -1.58
CA GLY A 130 -19.35 -5.61 -1.45
C GLY A 130 -18.39 -4.56 -0.88
N TYR A 131 -17.55 -4.94 0.07
CA TYR A 131 -16.56 -4.04 0.66
C TYR A 131 -15.34 -4.79 1.19
N VAL A 132 -14.22 -4.07 1.29
CA VAL A 132 -13.02 -4.58 1.96
C VAL A 132 -13.01 -4.05 3.38
N GLU A 133 -13.19 -4.93 4.36
CA GLU A 133 -13.28 -4.54 5.76
C GLU A 133 -12.01 -3.84 6.26
N ALA A 134 -12.18 -2.80 7.10
CA ALA A 134 -11.12 -2.00 7.71
C ALA A 134 -10.15 -1.38 6.69
N SER A 135 -10.69 -0.89 5.56
CA SER A 135 -9.96 -0.21 4.48
C SER A 135 -10.52 1.18 4.21
N SER A 136 -9.79 1.98 3.41
CA SER A 136 -10.29 3.26 2.88
C SER A 136 -11.62 3.12 2.14
N ALA A 137 -11.86 2.00 1.46
CA ALA A 137 -13.12 1.73 0.80
C ALA A 137 -14.27 1.51 1.80
N HIS A 138 -13.99 0.86 2.93
CA HIS A 138 -14.94 0.74 4.03
C HIS A 138 -15.31 2.11 4.60
N TYR A 139 -14.29 2.95 4.85
CA TYR A 139 -14.51 4.32 5.30
C TYR A 139 -15.39 5.11 4.32
N THR A 140 -15.10 5.05 3.01
CA THR A 140 -15.91 5.67 1.96
C THR A 140 -17.37 5.21 1.99
N LEU A 141 -17.62 3.90 2.19
CA LEU A 141 -18.97 3.36 2.31
C LEU A 141 -19.70 3.93 3.54
N LEU A 142 -19.02 3.94 4.69
CA LEU A 142 -19.59 4.52 5.92
C LEU A 142 -19.92 6.00 5.77
N GLN A 143 -19.04 6.77 5.12
CA GLN A 143 -19.34 8.19 4.81
C GLN A 143 -20.57 8.34 3.92
N ALA A 144 -20.66 7.56 2.84
CA ALA A 144 -21.77 7.61 1.91
C ALA A 144 -23.10 7.31 2.61
N LEU A 145 -23.14 6.23 3.41
CA LEU A 145 -24.33 5.86 4.18
C LEU A 145 -24.74 6.99 5.16
N ASN A 146 -23.77 7.55 5.89
CA ASN A 146 -24.04 8.65 6.81
C ASN A 146 -24.63 9.88 6.12
N LEU A 147 -24.10 10.25 4.95
CA LEU A 147 -24.60 11.39 4.15
C LEU A 147 -26.02 11.16 3.63
N ALA A 148 -26.37 9.91 3.30
CA ALA A 148 -27.71 9.52 2.85
C ALA A 148 -28.70 9.24 4.01
N GLY A 149 -28.27 9.39 5.26
CA GLY A 149 -29.09 9.04 6.43
C GLY A 149 -29.39 7.54 6.53
N LEU A 150 -28.51 6.70 5.95
CA LEU A 150 -28.61 5.25 6.02
C LEU A 150 -27.69 4.72 7.12
N GLN A 151 -28.13 3.63 7.76
CA GLN A 151 -27.33 2.87 8.71
C GLN A 151 -26.79 1.57 8.05
N GLU A 152 -25.68 1.05 8.54
CA GLU A 152 -25.13 -0.24 8.08
C GLU A 152 -26.17 -1.38 8.16
N SER A 153 -27.07 -1.37 9.14
CA SER A 153 -28.14 -2.35 9.30
C SER A 153 -29.23 -2.30 8.21
N GLN A 154 -29.25 -1.25 7.39
CA GLN A 154 -30.23 -1.08 6.30
C GLN A 154 -29.68 -1.55 4.94
N ILE A 155 -28.47 -2.12 4.93
CA ILE A 155 -27.86 -2.78 3.78
C ILE A 155 -27.34 -4.15 4.20
N THR A 156 -27.06 -5.02 3.24
CA THR A 156 -26.37 -6.28 3.49
C THR A 156 -24.90 -6.12 3.14
N LEU A 157 -24.04 -6.01 4.15
CA LEU A 157 -22.59 -5.93 3.96
C LEU A 157 -22.01 -7.29 3.57
N VAL A 158 -21.28 -7.34 2.45
CA VAL A 158 -20.65 -8.55 1.91
C VAL A 158 -19.13 -8.34 1.89
N PRO A 159 -18.38 -8.91 2.86
CA PRO A 159 -16.92 -8.82 2.87
C PRO A 159 -16.33 -9.58 1.68
N LEU A 160 -15.54 -8.91 0.84
CA LEU A 160 -14.90 -9.48 -0.33
C LEU A 160 -13.48 -8.94 -0.49
N ALA A 161 -12.61 -9.73 -1.11
CA ALA A 161 -11.34 -9.22 -1.61
C ALA A 161 -11.57 -8.29 -2.83
N VAL A 162 -10.71 -7.28 -3.00
CA VAL A 162 -10.91 -6.24 -4.02
C VAL A 162 -10.92 -6.79 -5.44
N ASP A 163 -10.18 -7.86 -5.71
CA ASP A 163 -10.11 -8.54 -7.01
C ASP A 163 -11.34 -9.42 -7.32
N GLN A 164 -12.22 -9.64 -6.34
CA GLN A 164 -13.47 -10.38 -6.51
C GLN A 164 -14.68 -9.48 -6.77
N MET A 165 -14.57 -8.17 -6.50
CA MET A 165 -15.68 -7.22 -6.50
C MET A 165 -16.41 -7.15 -7.86
N VAL A 166 -15.64 -7.01 -8.94
CA VAL A 166 -16.21 -6.82 -10.30
C VAL A 166 -16.95 -8.07 -10.75
N GLU A 167 -16.36 -9.25 -10.56
CA GLU A 167 -17.01 -10.51 -10.91
C GLU A 167 -18.27 -10.77 -10.06
N ALA A 168 -18.23 -10.45 -8.77
CA ALA A 168 -19.39 -10.59 -7.89
C ALA A 168 -20.55 -9.67 -8.34
N LEU A 169 -20.24 -8.43 -8.78
CA LEU A 169 -21.23 -7.52 -9.34
C LEU A 169 -21.83 -8.02 -10.67
N GLU A 170 -20.99 -8.58 -11.55
CA GLU A 170 -21.43 -9.17 -12.84
C GLU A 170 -22.33 -10.38 -12.63
N ARG A 171 -22.03 -11.24 -11.66
CA ARG A 171 -22.84 -12.44 -11.34
C ARG A 171 -24.10 -12.14 -10.53
N ASN A 172 -24.35 -10.88 -10.15
CA ASN A 172 -25.42 -10.49 -9.21
C ASN A 172 -25.28 -11.11 -7.81
N ASP A 173 -24.07 -11.45 -7.38
CA ASP A 173 -23.81 -11.84 -6.00
C ASP A 173 -23.89 -10.63 -5.05
N ILE A 174 -23.60 -9.42 -5.58
CA ILE A 174 -23.76 -8.12 -4.95
C ILE A 174 -24.43 -7.14 -5.91
N ASP A 175 -25.00 -6.07 -5.39
CA ASP A 175 -25.71 -5.03 -6.14
C ASP A 175 -24.86 -3.75 -6.32
N ALA A 176 -23.90 -3.55 -5.41
CA ALA A 176 -22.89 -2.50 -5.44
C ALA A 176 -21.62 -2.95 -4.72
N PHE A 177 -20.53 -2.19 -4.89
CA PHE A 177 -19.33 -2.37 -4.07
C PHE A 177 -18.61 -1.04 -3.85
N ALA A 178 -17.86 -0.95 -2.75
CA ALA A 178 -16.89 0.11 -2.49
C ALA A 178 -15.47 -0.41 -2.71
N ALA A 179 -14.71 0.25 -3.58
CA ALA A 179 -13.32 -0.15 -3.89
C ALA A 179 -12.48 1.03 -4.40
N TRP A 180 -11.16 0.82 -4.34
CA TRP A 180 -10.15 1.68 -4.95
C TRP A 180 -9.81 1.23 -6.38
N GLU A 181 -9.01 2.04 -7.07
CA GLU A 181 -8.53 1.70 -8.41
C GLU A 181 -7.53 0.51 -8.38
N PRO A 182 -7.56 -0.39 -9.36
CA PRO A 182 -8.29 -0.27 -10.62
C PRO A 182 -9.68 -0.92 -10.65
N ALA A 183 -10.21 -1.43 -9.54
CA ALA A 183 -11.47 -2.20 -9.51
C ALA A 183 -12.68 -1.36 -9.98
N SER A 184 -12.77 -0.09 -9.56
CA SER A 184 -13.85 0.80 -9.97
C SER A 184 -13.83 1.08 -11.48
N SER A 185 -12.67 1.38 -12.06
CA SER A 185 -12.52 1.59 -13.51
C SER A 185 -12.80 0.31 -14.31
N LEU A 186 -12.39 -0.85 -13.80
CA LEU A 186 -12.67 -2.13 -14.42
C LEU A 186 -14.18 -2.41 -14.50
N ALA A 187 -14.91 -2.17 -13.43
CA ALA A 187 -16.35 -2.35 -13.40
C ALA A 187 -17.07 -1.47 -14.44
N LEU A 188 -16.69 -0.19 -14.51
CA LEU A 188 -17.28 0.75 -15.48
C LEU A 188 -17.01 0.35 -16.94
N MET A 189 -15.85 -0.24 -17.20
CA MET A 189 -15.52 -0.73 -18.54
C MET A 189 -16.31 -2.00 -18.91
N ARG A 190 -16.58 -2.87 -17.94
CA ARG A 190 -17.20 -4.17 -18.15
C ARG A 190 -18.68 -4.11 -18.53
N HIS A 191 -19.44 -3.17 -17.96
CA HIS A 191 -20.87 -3.13 -18.21
C HIS A 191 -21.44 -1.70 -18.15
N ARG A 192 -22.32 -1.36 -19.12
CA ARG A 192 -22.94 -0.02 -19.22
C ARG A 192 -23.88 0.34 -18.07
N ALA A 193 -24.42 -0.65 -17.36
CA ALA A 193 -25.26 -0.42 -16.19
C ALA A 193 -24.45 -0.16 -14.90
N HIS A 194 -23.13 -0.33 -14.94
CA HIS A 194 -22.29 0.00 -13.80
C HIS A 194 -22.05 1.50 -13.77
N ARG A 195 -22.29 2.12 -12.64
CA ARG A 195 -22.14 3.56 -12.43
C ARG A 195 -21.47 3.85 -11.08
N VAL A 196 -20.67 4.90 -11.04
CA VAL A 196 -20.22 5.45 -9.77
C VAL A 196 -21.39 6.23 -9.17
N ILE A 197 -21.83 5.81 -7.99
CA ILE A 197 -22.91 6.47 -7.24
C ILE A 197 -22.39 7.35 -6.11
N PHE A 198 -21.10 7.16 -5.74
CA PHE A 198 -20.40 8.00 -4.76
C PHE A 198 -18.90 7.97 -4.95
N ARG A 199 -18.23 9.08 -4.59
CA ARG A 199 -16.76 9.15 -4.44
C ARG A 199 -16.43 9.80 -3.11
N GLY A 200 -15.62 9.10 -2.29
CA GLY A 200 -15.04 9.65 -1.07
C GLY A 200 -13.58 9.99 -1.30
N SER A 201 -13.11 11.11 -0.77
CA SER A 201 -11.70 11.44 -0.76
C SER A 201 -10.95 10.48 0.16
N THR A 202 -9.85 9.92 -0.32
CA THR A 202 -9.00 8.97 0.41
C THR A 202 -7.53 9.28 0.17
N THR A 203 -6.70 8.93 1.14
CA THR A 203 -5.25 9.12 1.07
C THR A 203 -4.54 7.79 1.34
N ASP A 204 -3.38 7.60 0.70
CA ASP A 204 -2.48 6.50 1.00
C ASP A 204 -1.13 7.07 1.42
N TYR A 205 -0.44 6.36 2.31
CA TYR A 205 0.80 6.80 2.91
C TYR A 205 1.88 5.72 2.85
N LEU A 206 3.13 6.15 2.78
CA LEU A 206 4.25 5.34 3.24
C LEU A 206 4.37 5.55 4.74
N VAL A 207 4.25 4.46 5.49
CA VAL A 207 4.50 4.43 6.93
C VAL A 207 5.73 3.58 7.23
N ILE A 208 6.50 3.97 8.25
CA ILE A 208 7.60 3.18 8.79
C ILE A 208 7.26 2.85 10.24
N ASN A 209 7.55 1.63 10.67
CA ASN A 209 7.38 1.25 12.08
C ASN A 209 8.12 2.25 12.98
N HIS A 210 7.43 2.77 13.98
CA HIS A 210 7.96 3.82 14.84
C HIS A 210 9.29 3.44 15.50
N PHE A 211 9.39 2.24 16.03
CA PHE A 211 10.64 1.76 16.65
C PHE A 211 11.75 1.58 15.63
N PHE A 212 11.41 1.10 14.42
CA PHE A 212 12.38 0.96 13.34
C PHE A 212 13.00 2.30 12.94
N THR A 213 12.23 3.40 12.94
CA THR A 213 12.77 4.74 12.64
C THR A 213 13.78 5.20 13.68
N GLN A 214 13.61 4.80 14.93
CA GLN A 214 14.50 5.15 16.04
C GLN A 214 15.76 4.27 16.07
N GLU A 215 15.59 2.97 15.87
CA GLU A 215 16.68 2.00 15.94
C GLU A 215 17.57 2.02 14.69
N HIS A 216 16.98 2.34 13.52
CA HIS A 216 17.64 2.28 12.21
C HIS A 216 17.34 3.53 11.35
N PRO A 217 17.69 4.74 11.80
CA PRO A 217 17.32 5.99 11.12
C PRO A 217 17.92 6.08 9.71
N GLU A 218 19.15 5.63 9.47
CA GLU A 218 19.79 5.71 8.16
C GLU A 218 19.12 4.75 7.14
N ILE A 219 18.65 3.59 7.57
CA ILE A 219 17.91 2.65 6.73
C ILE A 219 16.52 3.23 6.38
N SER A 220 15.86 3.88 7.34
CA SER A 220 14.60 4.58 7.13
C SER A 220 14.75 5.71 6.11
N LEU A 221 15.82 6.51 6.21
CA LEU A 221 16.13 7.58 5.25
C LEU A 221 16.45 7.03 3.84
N ALA A 222 17.14 5.89 3.75
CA ALA A 222 17.40 5.23 2.47
C ALA A 222 16.10 4.77 1.79
N LEU A 223 15.13 4.24 2.55
CA LEU A 223 13.81 3.88 2.04
C LEU A 223 13.03 5.11 1.57
N ILE A 224 13.01 6.20 2.37
CA ILE A 224 12.36 7.46 1.99
C ILE A 224 12.99 8.03 0.70
N ALA A 225 14.31 7.96 0.56
CA ALA A 225 15.00 8.40 -0.65
C ALA A 225 14.59 7.57 -1.88
N SER A 226 14.45 6.27 -1.72
CA SER A 226 13.95 5.38 -2.78
C SER A 226 12.50 5.70 -3.18
N PHE A 227 11.65 5.98 -2.19
CA PHE A 227 10.28 6.43 -2.42
C PHE A 227 10.21 7.75 -3.23
N VAL A 228 11.03 8.73 -2.85
CA VAL A 228 11.14 10.00 -3.60
C VAL A 228 11.63 9.76 -5.03
N ARG A 229 12.68 8.93 -5.22
CA ARG A 229 13.17 8.56 -6.56
C ARG A 229 12.08 7.90 -7.42
N ALA A 230 11.31 6.98 -6.85
CA ALA A 230 10.25 6.29 -7.57
C ALA A 230 9.22 7.27 -8.14
N ILE A 231 8.74 8.21 -7.32
CA ILE A 231 7.78 9.24 -7.74
C ILE A 231 8.40 10.15 -8.81
N GLN A 232 9.61 10.66 -8.57
CA GLN A 232 10.28 11.57 -9.51
C GLN A 232 10.53 10.88 -10.85
N TRP A 233 11.00 9.64 -10.85
CA TRP A 233 11.27 8.90 -12.08
C TRP A 233 10.03 8.68 -12.94
N MET A 234 8.92 8.30 -12.34
CA MET A 234 7.65 8.17 -13.06
C MET A 234 7.17 9.49 -13.68
N ARG A 235 7.42 10.61 -13.00
CA ARG A 235 7.04 11.97 -13.48
C ARG A 235 7.93 12.50 -14.60
N LEU A 236 9.13 11.96 -14.81
CA LEU A 236 10.05 12.42 -15.85
C LEU A 236 9.56 12.14 -17.27
N SER A 237 8.88 11.01 -17.49
CA SER A 237 8.39 10.66 -18.82
C SER A 237 7.27 9.62 -18.78
N ARG A 238 6.43 9.67 -19.82
CA ARG A 238 5.40 8.64 -20.03
C ARG A 238 5.98 7.24 -20.16
N LEU A 239 7.15 7.09 -20.78
CA LEU A 239 7.82 5.78 -20.93
C LEU A 239 8.19 5.18 -19.57
N ASN A 240 8.69 6.00 -18.65
CA ASN A 240 9.00 5.57 -17.28
C ASN A 240 7.74 5.11 -16.54
N LEU A 241 6.68 5.90 -16.67
CA LEU A 241 5.39 5.58 -16.06
C LEU A 241 4.81 4.27 -16.61
N ASP A 242 4.78 4.10 -17.94
CA ASP A 242 4.32 2.85 -18.58
C ASP A 242 5.13 1.63 -18.12
N LYS A 243 6.44 1.81 -17.89
CA LYS A 243 7.31 0.76 -17.39
C LYS A 243 7.02 0.40 -15.93
N ALA A 244 6.85 1.39 -15.07
CA ALA A 244 6.45 1.19 -13.67
C ALA A 244 5.11 0.45 -13.56
N VAL A 245 4.14 0.86 -14.37
CA VAL A 245 2.80 0.25 -14.41
C VAL A 245 2.84 -1.19 -14.93
N ARG A 246 3.69 -1.50 -15.92
CA ARG A 246 3.91 -2.90 -16.34
C ARG A 246 4.44 -3.76 -15.19
N TRP A 247 5.47 -3.31 -14.50
CA TRP A 247 6.01 -4.04 -13.35
C TRP A 247 4.99 -4.23 -12.23
N ALA A 248 4.19 -3.21 -11.94
CA ALA A 248 3.10 -3.32 -10.98
C ALA A 248 2.03 -4.33 -11.41
N ASN A 249 1.67 -4.34 -12.70
CA ASN A 249 0.72 -5.29 -13.26
C ASN A 249 1.23 -6.74 -13.20
N ASP A 250 2.53 -6.96 -13.43
CA ASP A 250 3.16 -8.27 -13.32
C ASP A 250 3.15 -8.77 -11.85
N GLU A 251 3.43 -7.88 -10.90
CA GLU A 251 3.33 -8.19 -9.46
C GLU A 251 1.90 -8.46 -9.02
N ALA A 252 0.92 -7.69 -9.49
CA ALA A 252 -0.49 -7.92 -9.24
C ALA A 252 -0.96 -9.27 -9.81
N THR A 253 -0.52 -9.62 -11.02
CA THR A 253 -0.79 -10.90 -11.66
C THR A 253 -0.19 -12.07 -10.88
N SER A 254 1.06 -11.93 -10.44
CA SER A 254 1.74 -12.94 -9.62
C SER A 254 1.06 -13.14 -8.27
N PHE A 255 0.55 -12.08 -7.67
CA PHE A 255 -0.12 -12.11 -6.38
C PHE A 255 -1.52 -12.72 -6.45
N SER A 256 -2.34 -12.30 -7.41
CA SER A 256 -3.74 -12.74 -7.53
C SER A 256 -3.91 -14.02 -8.36
N GLY A 257 -2.86 -14.45 -9.08
CA GLY A 257 -2.95 -15.54 -10.06
C GLY A 257 -3.71 -15.17 -11.35
N ARG A 258 -4.09 -13.89 -11.51
CA ARG A 258 -4.87 -13.41 -12.65
C ARG A 258 -4.34 -12.06 -13.14
N ALA A 259 -4.26 -11.87 -14.46
CA ALA A 259 -3.95 -10.57 -15.04
C ALA A 259 -5.07 -9.56 -14.71
N LEU A 260 -4.67 -8.33 -14.39
CA LEU A 260 -5.63 -7.23 -14.33
C LEU A 260 -6.27 -7.05 -15.71
N ALA A 261 -7.59 -7.18 -15.79
CA ALA A 261 -8.32 -7.17 -17.05
C ALA A 261 -8.55 -5.76 -17.63
N LEU A 262 -7.68 -4.80 -17.26
CA LEU A 262 -7.63 -3.46 -17.83
C LEU A 262 -6.45 -3.33 -18.81
N PRO A 263 -6.65 -2.67 -19.97
CA PRO A 263 -5.54 -2.34 -20.86
C PRO A 263 -4.47 -1.51 -20.14
N LEU A 264 -3.19 -1.78 -20.42
CA LEU A 264 -2.05 -1.06 -19.81
C LEU A 264 -2.21 0.47 -19.92
N ARG A 265 -2.69 0.99 -21.06
CA ARG A 265 -2.96 2.41 -21.24
C ARG A 265 -3.91 2.99 -20.19
N GLN A 266 -4.95 2.22 -19.80
CA GLN A 266 -5.90 2.68 -18.77
C GLN A 266 -5.28 2.62 -17.38
N LEU A 267 -4.54 1.55 -17.06
CA LEU A 267 -3.77 1.46 -15.83
C LEU A 267 -2.79 2.61 -15.68
N THR A 268 -2.06 2.94 -16.76
CA THR A 268 -1.14 4.08 -16.76
C THR A 268 -1.88 5.41 -16.54
N ALA A 269 -3.06 5.60 -17.15
CA ALA A 269 -3.84 6.82 -16.97
C ALA A 269 -4.33 6.99 -15.51
N ILE A 270 -4.67 5.88 -14.83
CA ILE A 270 -5.03 5.88 -13.41
C ILE A 270 -3.84 6.34 -12.57
N VAL A 271 -2.67 5.70 -12.76
CA VAL A 271 -1.47 6.04 -11.98
C VAL A 271 -1.00 7.46 -12.28
N GLU A 272 -1.06 7.91 -13.54
CA GLU A 272 -0.70 9.29 -13.94
C GLU A 272 -1.56 10.33 -13.22
N ARG A 273 -2.88 10.15 -13.22
CA ARG A 273 -3.82 11.03 -12.51
C ARG A 273 -3.49 11.09 -11.02
N ASP A 274 -3.40 9.93 -10.37
CA ASP A 274 -3.19 9.85 -8.92
C ASP A 274 -1.78 10.34 -8.53
N LEU A 275 -0.78 10.16 -9.40
CA LEU A 275 0.57 10.66 -9.19
C LEU A 275 0.69 12.18 -9.38
N LEU A 276 -0.12 12.78 -10.26
CA LEU A 276 -0.13 14.24 -10.47
C LEU A 276 -0.85 14.98 -9.34
N ASP A 277 -1.78 14.32 -8.64
CA ASP A 277 -2.46 14.87 -7.47
C ASP A 277 -1.54 14.95 -6.23
N VAL A 278 -0.41 14.21 -6.24
CA VAL A 278 0.60 14.27 -5.18
C VAL A 278 1.69 15.29 -5.56
N PRO A 279 2.14 16.15 -4.64
CA PRO A 279 3.28 17.04 -4.89
C PRO A 279 4.53 16.25 -5.30
N ALA A 280 5.40 16.87 -6.14
CA ALA A 280 6.68 16.26 -6.51
C ALA A 280 7.59 15.99 -5.29
N ALA A 281 7.44 16.78 -4.23
CA ALA A 281 7.88 16.48 -2.89
C ALA A 281 6.68 15.94 -2.13
N PRO A 282 6.63 14.64 -1.79
CA PRO A 282 5.44 13.98 -1.27
C PRO A 282 5.20 14.27 0.21
N TRP A 283 5.04 15.56 0.53
CA TRP A 283 4.79 16.03 1.88
C TRP A 283 3.45 15.55 2.41
N VAL A 284 3.45 15.19 3.67
CA VAL A 284 2.22 14.96 4.44
C VAL A 284 1.90 16.26 5.17
N SER A 285 0.73 16.82 4.93
CA SER A 285 0.31 18.05 5.64
C SER A 285 0.15 17.78 7.13
N PRO A 286 0.54 18.74 8.00
CA PRO A 286 0.28 18.64 9.43
C PRO A 286 -1.20 18.38 9.70
N PRO A 287 -1.54 17.53 10.67
CA PRO A 287 -2.91 17.23 11.01
C PRO A 287 -3.51 18.36 11.87
N ASP A 288 -3.92 19.43 11.23
CA ASP A 288 -4.72 20.48 11.89
C ASP A 288 -6.17 20.02 12.15
N ALA A 289 -6.95 20.87 12.79
CA ALA A 289 -8.35 20.55 13.12
C ALA A 289 -9.25 20.33 11.88
N GLN A 290 -8.84 20.81 10.72
CA GLN A 290 -9.58 20.70 9.45
C GLN A 290 -9.01 19.59 8.54
N SER A 291 -7.94 18.91 8.94
CA SER A 291 -7.35 17.88 8.09
C SER A 291 -8.32 16.71 7.85
N PRO A 292 -8.33 16.13 6.65
CA PRO A 292 -9.16 14.97 6.34
C PRO A 292 -8.94 13.81 7.34
N LEU A 293 -7.70 13.55 7.74
CA LEU A 293 -7.39 12.51 8.72
C LEU A 293 -7.98 12.78 10.11
N ARG A 294 -8.07 14.06 10.53
CA ARG A 294 -8.72 14.41 11.79
C ARG A 294 -10.20 14.14 11.73
N GLN A 295 -10.85 14.57 10.66
CA GLN A 295 -12.28 14.33 10.45
C GLN A 295 -12.59 12.83 10.37
N GLU A 296 -11.75 12.07 9.67
CA GLU A 296 -11.86 10.61 9.59
C GLU A 296 -11.71 9.94 10.96
N PHE A 297 -10.68 10.32 11.72
CA PHE A 297 -10.47 9.81 13.07
C PHE A 297 -11.69 10.03 13.97
N GLU A 298 -12.22 11.25 13.99
CA GLU A 298 -13.39 11.61 14.79
C GLU A 298 -14.65 10.87 14.34
N PHE A 299 -14.82 10.70 13.03
CA PHE A 299 -15.92 9.95 12.45
C PHE A 299 -15.86 8.47 12.83
N LEU A 300 -14.72 7.82 12.63
CA LEU A 300 -14.50 6.41 12.96
C LEU A 300 -14.59 6.16 14.48
N ALA A 301 -14.11 7.10 15.30
CA ALA A 301 -14.25 7.02 16.76
C ALA A 301 -15.72 7.05 17.18
N ARG A 302 -16.56 7.94 16.61
CA ARG A 302 -18.00 7.99 16.89
C ARG A 302 -18.72 6.70 16.51
N LEU A 303 -18.26 6.03 15.45
CA LEU A 303 -18.83 4.76 15.00
C LEU A 303 -18.28 3.53 15.74
N GLY A 304 -17.35 3.72 16.69
CA GLY A 304 -16.70 2.62 17.39
C GLY A 304 -15.82 1.73 16.50
N LYS A 305 -15.33 2.27 15.37
CA LYS A 305 -14.49 1.54 14.39
C LYS A 305 -12.99 1.67 14.67
N LEU A 306 -12.59 2.40 15.71
CA LEU A 306 -11.21 2.51 16.16
C LEU A 306 -10.98 1.65 17.41
N PRO A 307 -9.76 1.13 17.63
CA PRO A 307 -9.39 0.50 18.90
C PRO A 307 -9.65 1.43 20.09
N SER A 308 -10.04 0.88 21.22
CA SER A 308 -10.35 1.67 22.44
C SER A 308 -9.15 2.47 22.96
N GLN A 309 -7.92 2.02 22.65
CA GLN A 309 -6.67 2.68 23.00
C GLN A 309 -6.29 3.81 22.03
N ALA A 310 -6.95 3.93 20.88
CA ALA A 310 -6.63 4.93 19.87
C ALA A 310 -6.74 6.35 20.44
N ARG A 311 -5.74 7.18 20.19
CA ARG A 311 -5.68 8.57 20.66
C ARG A 311 -5.19 9.47 19.53
N TRP A 312 -5.93 10.54 19.27
CA TRP A 312 -5.54 11.53 18.25
C TRP A 312 -4.14 12.09 18.48
N GLY A 313 -3.77 12.40 19.70
CA GLY A 313 -2.42 12.89 20.02
C GLY A 313 -1.28 11.91 19.64
N GLN A 314 -1.56 10.63 19.47
CA GLN A 314 -0.58 9.69 18.89
C GLN A 314 -0.49 9.88 17.37
N VAL A 315 -1.62 10.10 16.69
CA VAL A 315 -1.63 10.36 15.24
C VAL A 315 -0.83 11.64 14.94
N GLU A 316 -1.02 12.72 15.72
CA GLU A 316 -0.25 13.97 15.56
C GLU A 316 1.26 13.72 15.67
N ARG A 317 1.69 12.91 16.63
CA ARG A 317 3.11 12.55 16.81
C ARG A 317 3.65 11.60 15.74
N ALA A 318 2.79 10.90 15.04
CA ALA A 318 3.18 9.96 14.00
C ALA A 318 3.68 10.63 12.71
N PHE A 319 3.42 11.93 12.52
CA PHE A 319 3.86 12.65 11.33
C PHE A 319 5.36 12.90 11.35
N GLY A 320 6.11 12.12 10.56
CA GLY A 320 7.57 12.12 10.54
C GLY A 320 8.18 13.00 9.45
N TYR A 321 8.02 14.31 9.56
CA TYR A 321 8.52 15.26 8.55
C TYR A 321 10.04 15.32 8.42
N ASP A 322 10.75 15.13 9.51
CA ASP A 322 12.21 15.33 9.56
C ASP A 322 12.93 14.43 8.58
N GLY A 323 12.48 13.18 8.43
CA GLY A 323 13.07 12.22 7.50
C GLY A 323 12.94 12.64 6.04
N LEU A 324 11.73 13.01 5.60
CA LEU A 324 11.50 13.46 4.24
C LEU A 324 12.18 14.80 3.96
N SER A 325 12.12 15.75 4.90
CA SER A 325 12.80 17.03 4.81
C SER A 325 14.31 16.85 4.66
N LYS A 326 14.92 16.00 5.46
CA LYS A 326 16.35 15.68 5.38
C LYS A 326 16.72 15.09 4.01
N VAL A 327 15.95 14.15 3.50
CA VAL A 327 16.19 13.54 2.18
C VAL A 327 16.09 14.57 1.05
N LEU A 328 15.09 15.45 1.09
CA LEU A 328 14.88 16.47 0.05
C LEU A 328 15.94 17.57 0.08
N THR A 329 16.33 18.04 1.27
CA THR A 329 17.35 19.09 1.41
C THR A 329 18.75 18.58 1.13
N GLN A 330 19.04 17.31 1.41
CA GLN A 330 20.32 16.67 1.17
C GLN A 330 20.25 15.71 -0.05
N SER A 331 19.58 16.15 -1.11
CA SER A 331 19.25 15.35 -2.30
C SER A 331 20.47 14.69 -2.97
N ARG A 332 21.65 15.34 -2.95
CA ARG A 332 22.90 14.75 -3.45
C ARG A 332 23.38 13.59 -2.61
N GLN A 333 23.33 13.72 -1.28
CA GLN A 333 23.75 12.67 -0.35
C GLN A 333 22.84 11.43 -0.48
N TYR A 334 21.53 11.63 -0.58
CA TYR A 334 20.54 10.56 -0.72
C TYR A 334 20.29 10.15 -2.17
N GLN A 335 21.00 10.74 -3.13
CA GLN A 335 20.97 10.40 -4.55
C GLN A 335 19.53 10.37 -5.12
N THR A 336 18.70 11.34 -4.74
CA THR A 336 17.27 11.35 -5.13
C THR A 336 17.06 11.53 -6.63
N HIS A 337 18.08 11.98 -7.39
CA HIS A 337 18.06 12.15 -8.84
C HIS A 337 18.87 11.10 -9.60
N VAL A 338 19.34 10.05 -8.93
CA VAL A 338 20.06 8.93 -9.56
C VAL A 338 19.07 7.78 -9.79
N PHE A 339 18.68 7.58 -11.03
CA PHE A 339 17.68 6.59 -11.41
C PHE A 339 18.36 5.35 -11.99
N ASN A 340 18.35 4.24 -11.25
CA ASN A 340 18.93 2.98 -11.67
C ASN A 340 18.01 1.83 -11.22
N TYR A 341 17.14 1.38 -12.13
CA TYR A 341 16.16 0.34 -11.87
C TYR A 341 16.49 -0.91 -12.66
N ARG A 342 16.55 -2.05 -11.97
CA ARG A 342 16.75 -3.36 -12.61
C ARG A 342 15.53 -3.72 -13.46
N GLU A 343 15.79 -4.33 -14.65
CA GLU A 343 14.73 -4.87 -15.52
C GLU A 343 14.04 -6.08 -14.89
#